data_6de2ff46a7569bbdbabd5b3ca5d5acf5
#
_entry.id   6de2ff46a7569bbdbabd5b3ca5d5acf5
#
_cell.length_a   1.000
_cell.length_b   1.000
_cell.length_c   1.000
_cell.angle_alpha   90.00
_cell.angle_beta   90.00
_cell.angle_gamma   90.00
#
_symmetry.space_group_name_H-M   'P 1'
#
loop_
_entity.id
_entity.type
_entity.pdbx_description
1 polymer ?
#
loop_
_entity_poly.entity_id
_entity_poly.type
_entity_poly.pdbx_seq_one_letter_code
_entity_poly.pdbx_strand_id
1 'polypeptide(L)'
;TDVNFYGFQSYAFPFYIYLQDGSKEPNLAPIEVEKLTRSLDSRPSAEEIFDYIYAILYSPSYRKKYKEFLKSDFPRIPIPTQAEFSRLLPLGHQLRELHLMHNITPYNAPLTGEGNGVVEKLSYVDGNVYINGSQYFPNVPETAWNFYIGGYQPAQKWLKDRKDRVLDFE
;
A
#
# COMPACT_ATOMS: atom_id res chain seq x y z
N THR A 1 15.50 -15.62 1.35
CA THR A 1 16.36 -15.19 0.22
C THR A 1 16.61 -13.70 0.40
N ASP A 2 17.86 -13.32 0.66
CA ASP A 2 18.23 -11.91 0.79
C ASP A 2 18.22 -11.28 -0.61
N VAL A 3 17.40 -10.26 -0.77
CA VAL A 3 17.39 -9.45 -1.99
C VAL A 3 18.05 -8.12 -1.67
N ASN A 4 19.23 -7.91 -2.21
CA ASN A 4 19.99 -6.69 -2.01
C ASN A 4 19.57 -5.68 -3.09
N PHE A 5 18.70 -4.73 -2.74
CA PHE A 5 18.29 -3.64 -3.61
C PHE A 5 18.95 -2.34 -3.15
N TYR A 6 19.88 -1.79 -3.93
CA TYR A 6 20.54 -0.49 -3.69
C TYR A 6 21.18 -0.32 -2.30
N GLY A 7 21.82 -1.38 -1.76
CA GLY A 7 22.50 -1.30 -0.48
C GLY A 7 21.62 -1.39 0.77
N PHE A 8 20.32 -1.60 0.61
CA PHE A 8 19.41 -1.91 1.72
C PHE A 8 19.21 -3.42 1.81
N GLN A 9 19.42 -3.98 3.01
CA GLN A 9 19.01 -5.36 3.27
C GLN A 9 17.49 -5.43 3.35
N SER A 10 16.89 -6.27 2.52
CA SER A 10 15.47 -6.59 2.55
C SER A 10 15.27 -8.09 2.60
N TYR A 11 14.21 -8.53 3.30
CA TYR A 11 13.84 -9.92 3.39
C TYR A 11 12.53 -10.14 2.65
N ALA A 12 12.50 -11.12 1.75
CA ALA A 12 11.30 -11.55 1.08
C ALA A 12 10.80 -12.87 1.70
N PHE A 13 9.57 -12.86 2.17
CA PHE A 13 8.87 -14.02 2.70
C PHE A 13 7.80 -14.42 1.69
N PRO A 14 8.02 -15.50 0.91
CA PRO A 14 6.99 -15.96 -0.04
C PRO A 14 5.77 -16.43 0.75
N PHE A 15 4.59 -16.15 0.22
CA PHE A 15 3.33 -16.58 0.85
C PHE A 15 3.13 -18.10 0.77
N TYR A 16 3.59 -18.72 -0.33
CA TYR A 16 3.57 -20.17 -0.51
C TYR A 16 4.98 -20.73 -0.64
N ILE A 17 5.19 -21.90 -0.06
CA ILE A 17 6.34 -22.76 -0.30
C ILE A 17 5.92 -23.79 -1.34
N TYR A 18 6.69 -23.92 -2.42
CA TYR A 18 6.49 -24.93 -3.46
C TYR A 18 7.32 -26.16 -3.17
N LEU A 19 6.66 -27.30 -3.10
CA LEU A 19 7.27 -28.60 -2.79
C LEU A 19 7.80 -29.28 -4.07
N GLN A 20 8.63 -30.30 -3.90
CA GLN A 20 9.25 -31.02 -5.03
C GLN A 20 8.24 -31.76 -5.91
N ASP A 21 7.10 -32.14 -5.36
CA ASP A 21 6.00 -32.79 -6.06
C ASP A 21 5.10 -31.81 -6.85
N GLY A 22 5.44 -30.49 -6.84
CA GLY A 22 4.67 -29.45 -7.51
C GLY A 22 3.50 -28.90 -6.68
N SER A 23 3.23 -29.44 -5.51
CA SER A 23 2.25 -28.88 -4.57
C SER A 23 2.79 -27.61 -3.91
N LYS A 24 1.88 -26.84 -3.31
CA LYS A 24 2.23 -25.66 -2.52
C LYS A 24 1.52 -25.66 -1.19
N GLU A 25 2.22 -25.16 -0.18
CA GLU A 25 1.66 -24.95 1.16
C GLU A 25 1.90 -23.52 1.64
N PRO A 26 1.01 -22.96 2.48
CA PRO A 26 1.22 -21.65 3.06
C PRO A 26 2.48 -21.62 3.93
N ASN A 27 3.29 -20.57 3.74
CA ASN A 27 4.51 -20.33 4.53
C ASN A 27 4.16 -19.72 5.90
N LEU A 28 3.37 -20.45 6.68
CA LEU A 28 2.91 -20.06 8.01
C LEU A 28 3.35 -21.07 9.05
N ALA A 29 3.91 -20.61 10.16
CA ALA A 29 4.30 -21.49 11.26
C ALA A 29 3.06 -22.13 11.93
N PRO A 30 2.92 -23.46 11.95
CA PRO A 30 1.70 -24.12 12.47
C PRO A 30 1.35 -23.72 13.90
N ILE A 31 2.37 -23.55 14.76
CA ILE A 31 2.18 -23.15 16.16
C ILE A 31 1.58 -21.73 16.28
N GLU A 32 1.94 -20.81 15.39
CA GLU A 32 1.40 -19.45 15.41
C GLU A 32 -0.02 -19.40 14.85
N VAL A 33 -0.30 -20.20 13.82
CA VAL A 33 -1.67 -20.39 13.31
C VAL A 33 -2.59 -20.96 14.38
N GLU A 34 -2.10 -21.93 15.16
CA GLU A 34 -2.87 -22.52 16.26
C GLU A 34 -3.15 -21.51 17.38
N LYS A 35 -2.16 -20.69 17.76
CA LYS A 35 -2.37 -19.59 18.72
C LYS A 35 -3.44 -18.60 18.25
N LEU A 36 -3.40 -18.23 16.97
CA LEU A 36 -4.37 -17.35 16.37
C LEU A 36 -5.77 -18.00 16.36
N THR A 37 -5.86 -19.25 15.95
CA THR A 37 -7.13 -20.02 15.92
C THR A 37 -7.81 -20.06 17.29
N ARG A 38 -7.04 -20.17 18.38
CA ARG A 38 -7.59 -20.19 19.75
C ARG A 38 -8.20 -18.85 20.20
N SER A 39 -7.83 -17.76 19.56
CA SER A 39 -8.38 -16.42 19.86
C SER A 39 -9.58 -16.05 18.99
N LEU A 40 -9.90 -16.91 18.01
CA LEU A 40 -10.97 -16.68 17.04
C LEU A 40 -12.05 -17.76 17.16
N ASP A 41 -13.25 -17.48 16.67
CA ASP A 41 -14.40 -18.40 16.67
C ASP A 41 -14.20 -19.57 15.69
N SER A 42 -13.34 -19.39 14.68
CA SER A 42 -13.02 -20.40 13.68
C SER A 42 -11.56 -20.29 13.23
N ARG A 43 -11.04 -21.36 12.65
CA ARG A 43 -9.71 -21.37 12.05
C ARG A 43 -9.70 -20.51 10.79
N PRO A 44 -8.88 -19.42 10.73
CA PRO A 44 -8.79 -18.60 9.55
C PRO A 44 -8.01 -19.30 8.42
N SER A 45 -8.34 -18.98 7.18
CA SER A 45 -7.57 -19.37 6.02
C SER A 45 -6.20 -18.66 6.00
N ALA A 46 -5.29 -19.16 5.18
CA ALA A 46 -3.98 -18.51 5.01
C ALA A 46 -4.09 -17.09 4.45
N GLU A 47 -5.02 -16.90 3.52
CA GLU A 47 -5.31 -15.61 2.92
C GLU A 47 -5.88 -14.62 3.94
N GLU A 48 -6.78 -15.05 4.81
CA GLU A 48 -7.32 -14.22 5.89
C GLU A 48 -6.23 -13.81 6.89
N ILE A 49 -5.32 -14.72 7.23
CA ILE A 49 -4.16 -14.40 8.07
C ILE A 49 -3.28 -13.35 7.38
N PHE A 50 -3.01 -13.52 6.09
CA PHE A 50 -2.23 -12.56 5.30
C PHE A 50 -2.90 -11.20 5.27
N ASP A 51 -4.19 -11.13 4.96
CA ASP A 51 -4.95 -9.89 4.90
C ASP A 51 -4.98 -9.17 6.26
N TYR A 52 -5.12 -9.91 7.37
CA TYR A 52 -5.00 -9.34 8.70
C TYR A 52 -3.61 -8.74 8.97
N ILE A 53 -2.54 -9.48 8.68
CA ILE A 53 -1.16 -9.01 8.81
C ILE A 53 -0.96 -7.73 7.97
N TYR A 54 -1.47 -7.73 6.75
CA TYR A 54 -1.36 -6.62 5.83
C TYR A 54 -2.04 -5.36 6.35
N ALA A 55 -3.25 -5.49 6.92
CA ALA A 55 -3.95 -4.38 7.58
C ALA A 55 -3.17 -3.80 8.76
N ILE A 56 -2.58 -4.65 9.61
CA ILE A 56 -1.76 -4.22 10.75
C ILE A 56 -0.53 -3.45 10.29
N LEU A 57 0.23 -4.00 9.34
CA LEU A 57 1.48 -3.38 8.87
C LEU A 57 1.24 -2.09 8.10
N TYR A 58 0.08 -1.94 7.47
CA TYR A 58 -0.30 -0.73 6.76
C TYR A 58 -0.93 0.33 7.68
N SER A 59 -1.34 -0.04 8.89
CA SER A 59 -1.98 0.85 9.85
C SER A 59 -1.07 2.01 10.26
N PRO A 60 -1.49 3.28 10.04
CA PRO A 60 -0.72 4.45 10.47
C PRO A 60 -0.48 4.48 11.99
N SER A 61 -1.45 4.07 12.78
CA SER A 61 -1.36 4.02 14.24
C SER A 61 -0.35 2.98 14.72
N TYR A 62 -0.33 1.78 14.12
CA TYR A 62 0.66 0.74 14.39
C TYR A 62 2.06 1.23 14.03
N ARG A 63 2.25 1.77 12.83
CA ARG A 63 3.54 2.28 12.34
C ARG A 63 4.06 3.44 13.19
N LYS A 64 3.18 4.36 13.62
CA LYS A 64 3.55 5.46 14.53
C LYS A 64 3.97 4.95 15.90
N LYS A 65 3.18 4.01 16.48
CA LYS A 65 3.45 3.46 17.83
C LYS A 65 4.77 2.70 17.89
N TYR A 66 5.08 1.91 16.86
CA TYR A 66 6.25 1.03 16.85
C TYR A 66 7.39 1.54 15.97
N LYS A 67 7.38 2.82 15.60
CA LYS A 67 8.32 3.43 14.64
C LYS A 67 9.79 3.09 14.93
N GLU A 68 10.23 3.25 16.17
CA GLU A 68 11.64 3.04 16.54
C GLU A 68 11.99 1.54 16.55
N PHE A 69 11.08 0.70 17.00
CA PHE A 69 11.24 -0.75 16.98
C PHE A 69 11.36 -1.30 15.54
N LEU A 70 10.52 -0.80 14.63
CA LEU A 70 10.50 -1.22 13.22
C LEU A 70 11.76 -0.81 12.42
N LYS A 71 12.64 0.02 13.00
CA LYS A 71 13.94 0.34 12.39
C LYS A 71 15.00 -0.73 12.65
N SER A 72 14.85 -1.52 13.70
CA SER A 72 15.88 -2.43 14.20
C SER A 72 15.47 -3.89 14.25
N ASP A 73 14.19 -4.21 14.12
CA ASP A 73 13.69 -5.58 14.26
C ASP A 73 12.45 -5.80 13.37
N PHE A 74 12.12 -7.09 13.16
CA PHE A 74 10.90 -7.47 12.42
C PHE A 74 9.63 -7.06 13.16
N PRO A 75 8.57 -6.68 12.41
CA PRO A 75 7.30 -6.34 13.00
C PRO A 75 6.68 -7.52 13.75
N ARG A 76 6.16 -7.25 14.93
CA ARG A 76 5.41 -8.23 15.74
C ARG A 76 3.92 -8.01 15.54
N ILE A 77 3.26 -9.02 15.01
CA ILE A 77 1.83 -8.96 14.74
C ILE A 77 1.07 -9.35 16.01
N PRO A 78 0.19 -8.51 16.55
CA PRO A 78 -0.61 -8.86 17.72
C PRO A 78 -1.61 -9.97 17.38
N ILE A 79 -1.89 -10.83 18.37
CA ILE A 79 -2.99 -11.78 18.28
C ILE A 79 -4.30 -11.01 18.51
N PRO A 80 -5.23 -10.98 17.55
CA PRO A 80 -6.46 -10.21 17.68
C PRO A 80 -7.50 -10.91 18.54
N THR A 81 -8.45 -10.15 19.05
CA THR A 81 -9.77 -10.68 19.41
C THR A 81 -10.59 -10.94 18.13
N GLN A 82 -11.66 -11.74 18.23
CA GLN A 82 -12.57 -11.96 17.10
C GLN A 82 -13.11 -10.66 16.51
N ALA A 83 -13.48 -9.68 17.35
CA ALA A 83 -13.99 -8.39 16.90
C ALA A 83 -12.94 -7.57 16.13
N GLU A 84 -11.69 -7.57 16.57
CA GLU A 84 -10.59 -6.88 15.89
C GLU A 84 -10.28 -7.56 14.55
N PHE A 85 -10.23 -8.89 14.52
CA PHE A 85 -9.99 -9.66 13.31
C PHE A 85 -11.07 -9.36 12.24
N SER A 86 -12.34 -9.50 12.62
CA SER A 86 -13.47 -9.25 11.72
C SER A 86 -13.52 -7.82 11.17
N ARG A 87 -13.04 -6.84 11.94
CA ARG A 87 -12.99 -5.44 11.52
C ARG A 87 -11.81 -5.15 10.58
N LEU A 88 -10.65 -5.74 10.83
CA LEU A 88 -9.42 -5.45 10.09
C LEU A 88 -9.27 -6.27 8.82
N LEU A 89 -9.78 -7.50 8.81
CA LEU A 89 -9.71 -8.41 7.67
C LEU A 89 -10.19 -7.80 6.35
N PRO A 90 -11.40 -7.20 6.25
CA PRO A 90 -11.85 -6.61 4.99
C PRO A 90 -11.00 -5.42 4.54
N LEU A 91 -10.40 -4.68 5.46
CA LEU A 91 -9.50 -3.57 5.12
C LEU A 91 -8.18 -4.07 4.52
N GLY A 92 -7.63 -5.15 5.09
CA GLY A 92 -6.43 -5.80 4.55
C GLY A 92 -6.66 -6.38 3.16
N HIS A 93 -7.80 -7.06 2.99
CA HIS A 93 -8.22 -7.58 1.70
C HIS A 93 -8.33 -6.48 0.63
N GLN A 94 -9.03 -5.39 0.93
CA GLN A 94 -9.15 -4.24 0.01
C GLN A 94 -7.79 -3.63 -0.33
N LEU A 95 -6.92 -3.46 0.65
CA LEU A 95 -5.56 -2.96 0.42
C LEU A 95 -4.76 -3.88 -0.50
N ARG A 96 -4.84 -5.19 -0.28
CA ARG A 96 -4.17 -6.19 -1.12
C ARG A 96 -4.68 -6.13 -2.56
N GLU A 97 -6.00 -6.10 -2.76
CA GLU A 97 -6.62 -5.99 -4.09
C GLU A 97 -6.19 -4.71 -4.82
N LEU A 98 -6.16 -3.57 -4.11
CA LEU A 98 -5.66 -2.29 -4.67
C LEU A 98 -4.19 -2.37 -5.07
N HIS A 99 -3.33 -2.96 -4.23
CA HIS A 99 -1.90 -3.05 -4.51
C HIS A 99 -1.56 -4.08 -5.60
N LEU A 100 -2.40 -5.09 -5.77
CA LEU A 100 -2.31 -6.02 -6.91
C LEU A 100 -2.95 -5.46 -8.18
N MET A 101 -3.51 -4.25 -8.12
CA MET A 101 -4.26 -3.62 -9.21
C MET A 101 -5.44 -4.47 -9.69
N HIS A 102 -6.04 -5.26 -8.79
CA HIS A 102 -7.26 -6.01 -9.06
C HIS A 102 -8.48 -5.10 -8.88
N ASN A 103 -9.45 -5.21 -9.77
CA ASN A 103 -10.72 -4.48 -9.69
C ASN A 103 -10.57 -2.95 -9.52
N ILE A 104 -9.48 -2.38 -10.04
CA ILE A 104 -9.31 -0.93 -10.04
C ILE A 104 -10.29 -0.35 -11.05
N THR A 105 -11.23 0.45 -10.56
CA THR A 105 -11.95 1.38 -11.44
C THR A 105 -10.95 2.45 -11.86
N PRO A 106 -10.63 2.58 -13.16
CA PRO A 106 -9.73 3.63 -13.59
C PRO A 106 -10.27 4.97 -13.12
N TYR A 107 -9.51 5.63 -12.23
CA TYR A 107 -9.83 6.99 -11.84
C TYR A 107 -9.47 7.88 -13.04
N ASN A 108 -10.48 8.24 -13.80
CA ASN A 108 -10.29 9.22 -14.86
C ASN A 108 -10.24 10.61 -14.23
N ALA A 109 -9.03 11.14 -14.06
CA ALA A 109 -8.80 12.52 -13.66
C ALA A 109 -8.55 13.34 -14.92
N PRO A 110 -9.59 13.86 -15.59
CA PRO A 110 -9.40 14.63 -16.81
C PRO A 110 -8.63 15.92 -16.47
N LEU A 111 -7.62 16.21 -17.28
CA LEU A 111 -6.98 17.52 -17.24
C LEU A 111 -8.01 18.57 -17.65
N THR A 112 -8.28 19.53 -16.77
CA THR A 112 -9.31 20.55 -16.90
C THR A 112 -8.65 21.90 -17.16
N GLY A 113 -9.31 22.78 -17.87
CA GLY A 113 -8.82 24.11 -18.25
C GLY A 113 -8.21 24.14 -19.65
N GLU A 114 -8.15 25.34 -20.22
CA GLU A 114 -7.55 25.57 -21.54
C GLU A 114 -6.04 25.74 -21.42
N GLY A 115 -5.29 25.14 -22.34
CA GLY A 115 -3.84 25.24 -22.35
C GLY A 115 -3.16 24.16 -23.20
N ASN A 116 -1.85 24.13 -23.13
CA ASN A 116 -0.98 23.26 -23.95
C ASN A 116 -0.61 21.94 -23.27
N GLY A 117 -1.12 21.67 -22.06
CA GLY A 117 -0.80 20.47 -21.30
C GLY A 117 0.62 20.41 -20.70
N VAL A 118 1.39 21.51 -20.78
CA VAL A 118 2.75 21.53 -20.28
C VAL A 118 2.75 21.67 -18.76
N VAL A 119 3.55 20.85 -18.10
CA VAL A 119 3.80 20.96 -16.65
C VAL A 119 4.83 22.05 -16.39
N GLU A 120 4.40 23.14 -15.80
CA GLU A 120 5.27 24.29 -15.48
C GLU A 120 5.54 24.38 -13.98
N LYS A 121 4.54 24.83 -13.23
CA LYS A 121 4.62 25.01 -11.78
C LYS A 121 3.44 24.32 -11.11
N LEU A 122 3.75 23.38 -10.24
CA LEU A 122 2.71 22.66 -9.49
C LEU A 122 2.20 23.49 -8.32
N SER A 123 0.90 23.50 -8.14
CA SER A 123 0.26 24.00 -6.92
C SER A 123 -0.97 23.17 -6.59
N TYR A 124 -1.31 23.10 -5.30
CA TYR A 124 -2.52 22.45 -4.80
C TYR A 124 -3.40 23.51 -4.15
N VAL A 125 -4.61 23.67 -4.66
CA VAL A 125 -5.57 24.65 -4.16
C VAL A 125 -6.96 24.01 -4.15
N ASP A 126 -7.58 23.92 -3.00
CA ASP A 126 -8.97 23.46 -2.80
C ASP A 126 -9.33 22.17 -3.56
N GLY A 127 -8.48 21.15 -3.44
CA GLY A 127 -8.70 19.87 -4.11
C GLY A 127 -8.27 19.82 -5.58
N ASN A 128 -7.71 20.88 -6.12
CA ASN A 128 -7.22 20.94 -7.48
C ASN A 128 -5.71 20.96 -7.54
N VAL A 129 -5.12 20.09 -8.36
CA VAL A 129 -3.69 20.04 -8.64
C VAL A 129 -3.42 20.76 -9.93
N TYR A 130 -2.91 21.98 -9.87
CA TYR A 130 -2.53 22.78 -11.03
C TYR A 130 -1.18 22.32 -11.56
N ILE A 131 -1.07 22.19 -12.88
CA ILE A 131 0.17 21.87 -13.60
C ILE A 131 0.81 23.13 -14.24
N ASN A 132 0.01 24.14 -14.45
CA ASN A 132 0.39 25.46 -14.96
C ASN A 132 -0.63 26.51 -14.49
N GLY A 133 -0.64 27.69 -15.07
CA GLY A 133 -1.53 28.81 -14.65
C GLY A 133 -3.01 28.60 -14.89
N SER A 134 -3.41 27.65 -15.75
CA SER A 134 -4.82 27.48 -16.17
C SER A 134 -5.31 26.02 -16.13
N GLN A 135 -4.42 25.04 -16.21
CA GLN A 135 -4.80 23.63 -16.29
C GLN A 135 -4.54 22.89 -14.99
N TYR A 136 -5.50 22.04 -14.59
CA TYR A 136 -5.45 21.33 -13.33
C TYR A 136 -6.20 19.99 -13.38
N PHE A 137 -5.85 19.10 -12.44
CA PHE A 137 -6.61 17.90 -12.13
C PHE A 137 -7.58 18.21 -10.98
N PRO A 138 -8.89 18.08 -11.17
CA PRO A 138 -9.89 18.36 -10.15
C PRO A 138 -10.04 17.19 -9.16
N ASN A 139 -10.63 17.51 -8.00
CA ASN A 139 -11.05 16.52 -6.99
C ASN A 139 -9.96 15.59 -6.47
N VAL A 140 -8.72 16.05 -6.43
CA VAL A 140 -7.61 15.30 -5.83
C VAL A 140 -7.68 15.45 -4.31
N PRO A 141 -7.90 14.36 -3.55
CA PRO A 141 -7.91 14.45 -2.10
C PRO A 141 -6.57 14.94 -1.55
N GLU A 142 -6.59 15.82 -0.55
CA GLU A 142 -5.38 16.33 0.08
C GLU A 142 -4.52 15.19 0.65
N THR A 143 -5.16 14.15 1.18
CA THR A 143 -4.48 12.94 1.66
C THR A 143 -3.71 12.21 0.56
N ALA A 144 -4.22 12.19 -0.67
CA ALA A 144 -3.53 11.60 -1.82
C ALA A 144 -2.37 12.48 -2.29
N TRP A 145 -2.59 13.81 -2.34
CA TRP A 145 -1.54 14.76 -2.72
C TRP A 145 -0.38 14.77 -1.76
N ASN A 146 -0.67 14.68 -0.45
CA ASN A 146 0.33 14.70 0.62
C ASN A 146 0.81 13.30 1.04
N PHE A 147 0.38 12.24 0.35
CA PHE A 147 0.79 10.88 0.68
C PHE A 147 2.28 10.65 0.43
N TYR A 148 2.95 10.02 1.39
CA TYR A 148 4.37 9.68 1.32
C TYR A 148 4.60 8.18 1.20
N ILE A 149 5.48 7.79 0.27
CA ILE A 149 6.09 6.45 0.23
C ILE A 149 7.60 6.65 0.37
N GLY A 150 8.18 6.13 1.47
CA GLY A 150 9.59 6.38 1.76
C GLY A 150 9.86 7.88 1.91
N GLY A 151 10.75 8.42 1.10
CA GLY A 151 11.20 9.81 1.17
C GLY A 151 10.49 10.77 0.21
N TYR A 152 9.48 10.35 -0.55
CA TYR A 152 8.85 11.19 -1.57
C TYR A 152 7.33 11.04 -1.65
N GLN A 153 6.68 12.02 -2.26
CA GLN A 153 5.25 12.05 -2.53
C GLN A 153 5.01 11.59 -3.98
N PRO A 154 4.42 10.40 -4.22
CA PRO A 154 4.33 9.81 -5.55
C PRO A 154 3.63 10.69 -6.58
N ALA A 155 2.48 11.28 -6.24
CA ALA A 155 1.73 12.15 -7.14
C ALA A 155 2.54 13.40 -7.55
N GLN A 156 3.17 14.04 -6.56
CA GLN A 156 4.01 15.22 -6.83
C GLN A 156 5.25 14.85 -7.65
N LYS A 157 5.90 13.74 -7.30
CA LYS A 157 7.10 13.30 -8.02
C LYS A 157 6.79 12.98 -9.48
N TRP A 158 5.69 12.26 -9.74
CA TRP A 158 5.27 11.92 -11.09
C TRP A 158 5.11 13.16 -11.98
N LEU A 159 4.49 14.21 -11.45
CA LEU A 159 4.34 15.48 -12.15
C LEU A 159 5.67 16.26 -12.26
N LYS A 160 6.46 16.31 -11.18
CA LYS A 160 7.78 17.00 -11.18
C LYS A 160 8.75 16.40 -12.19
N ASP A 161 8.74 15.08 -12.37
CA ASP A 161 9.57 14.37 -13.35
C ASP A 161 9.16 14.67 -14.81
N ARG A 162 7.98 15.28 -14.99
CA ARG A 162 7.42 15.71 -16.28
C ARG A 162 7.48 17.24 -16.48
N LYS A 163 8.24 17.93 -15.65
CA LYS A 163 8.41 19.38 -15.80
C LYS A 163 8.89 19.72 -17.20
N ASP A 164 8.32 20.78 -17.77
CA ASP A 164 8.56 21.29 -19.12
C ASP A 164 8.18 20.31 -20.26
N ARG A 165 7.34 19.31 -19.95
CA ARG A 165 6.80 18.35 -20.93
C ARG A 165 5.28 18.47 -21.00
N VAL A 166 4.72 18.18 -22.17
CA VAL A 166 3.28 17.97 -22.35
C VAL A 166 2.90 16.67 -21.69
N LEU A 167 1.81 16.65 -20.93
CA LEU A 167 1.28 15.41 -20.36
C LEU A 167 0.62 14.58 -21.46
N ASP A 168 1.11 13.37 -21.60
CA ASP A 168 0.55 12.32 -22.45
C ASP A 168 -0.15 11.30 -21.56
N PHE A 169 -1.36 10.92 -21.94
CA PHE A 169 -2.24 10.01 -21.20
C PHE A 169 -2.52 8.73 -21.98
N GLU A 170 -1.64 8.35 -22.91
CA GLU A 170 -1.71 7.04 -23.58
C GLU A 170 -1.36 5.88 -22.64
#